data_423d0218bc113bcfec303a3aee18f15e
#
_entry.id   423d0218bc113bcfec303a3aee18f15e
#
_cell.length_a   1.000
_cell.length_b   1.000
_cell.length_c   1.000
_cell.angle_alpha   90.00
_cell.angle_beta   90.00
_cell.angle_gamma   90.00
#
_symmetry.space_group_name_H-M   'P 1'
#
loop_
_entity.id
_entity.type
_entity.pdbx_description
1 polymer ?
#
loop_
_entity_poly.entity_id
_entity_poly.type
_entity_poly.pdbx_seq_one_letter_code
_entity_poly.pdbx_strand_id
1 'polypeptide(L)'
;MFYLWRMASLEYQDKYIIHPTIDAYEDPSEMAELLCTECENALLEQFKFCFLPYEREILKELAELIYKYFRDGSLLKGEEDGYYLVYQNKSWIEVRELALKTIHIFGYDLDDFDYD
;
A
#
# COMPACT_ATOMS: atom_id res chain seq x y z
N MET A 1 -0.71 -10.42 -3.92
CA MET A 1 -1.02 -8.98 -3.73
C MET A 1 0.26 -8.16 -3.68
N PHE A 2 0.69 -7.85 -4.84
CA PHE A 2 2.01 -7.27 -5.08
C PHE A 2 2.16 -5.84 -4.55
N TYR A 3 1.14 -5.00 -4.78
CA TYR A 3 1.17 -3.61 -4.32
C TYR A 3 0.87 -3.48 -2.84
N LEU A 4 0.17 -4.42 -2.25
CA LEU A 4 -0.03 -4.48 -0.80
C LEU A 4 1.33 -4.58 -0.09
N TRP A 5 2.19 -5.47 -0.55
CA TRP A 5 3.52 -5.64 0.02
C TRP A 5 4.36 -4.37 -0.17
N ARG A 6 4.34 -3.78 -1.35
CA ARG A 6 5.10 -2.55 -1.62
C ARG A 6 4.67 -1.41 -0.71
N MET A 7 3.36 -1.26 -0.48
CA MET A 7 2.85 -0.23 0.42
C MET A 7 3.25 -0.50 1.87
N ALA A 8 3.31 -1.76 2.28
CA ALA A 8 3.66 -2.13 3.64
C ALA A 8 5.16 -2.02 3.95
N SER A 9 6.01 -2.05 2.92
CA SER A 9 7.47 -2.14 3.10
C SER A 9 8.14 -0.77 3.11
N LEU A 10 8.58 -0.36 4.29
CA LEU A 10 9.38 0.86 4.43
C LEU A 10 10.72 0.74 3.68
N GLU A 11 11.34 -0.44 3.74
CA GLU A 11 12.60 -0.70 3.03
C GLU A 11 12.45 -0.52 1.52
N TYR A 12 11.36 -1.04 0.93
CA TYR A 12 11.05 -0.86 -0.48
C TYR A 12 10.88 0.62 -0.83
N GLN A 13 10.14 1.36 0.01
CA GLN A 13 9.87 2.79 -0.24
C GLN A 13 11.14 3.63 -0.10
N ASP A 14 12.00 3.30 0.84
CA ASP A 14 13.29 3.97 0.97
C ASP A 14 14.13 3.79 -0.31
N LYS A 15 14.19 2.58 -0.83
CA LYS A 15 15.00 2.25 -2.00
C LYS A 15 14.46 2.86 -3.30
N TYR A 16 13.13 2.84 -3.49
CA TYR A 16 12.54 3.18 -4.79
C TYR A 16 11.81 4.52 -4.85
N ILE A 17 11.46 5.10 -3.72
CA ILE A 17 10.84 6.43 -3.66
C ILE A 17 11.84 7.47 -3.18
N ILE A 18 12.63 7.17 -2.14
CA ILE A 18 13.58 8.15 -1.57
C ILE A 18 14.88 8.16 -2.36
N HIS A 19 15.38 6.99 -2.76
CA HIS A 19 16.64 6.82 -3.48
C HIS A 19 16.43 6.19 -4.87
N PRO A 20 15.58 6.78 -5.72
CA PRO A 20 15.29 6.20 -7.04
C PRO A 20 16.49 6.34 -7.99
N THR A 21 16.56 5.42 -8.96
CA THR A 21 17.47 5.51 -10.06
C THR A 21 16.69 5.58 -11.38
N ILE A 22 17.36 5.85 -12.50
CA ILE A 22 16.70 5.88 -13.81
C ILE A 22 16.01 4.54 -14.12
N ASP A 23 16.63 3.43 -13.73
CA ASP A 23 16.14 2.09 -14.04
C ASP A 23 15.27 1.49 -12.94
N ALA A 24 15.21 2.11 -11.75
CA ALA A 24 14.49 1.56 -10.60
C ALA A 24 13.89 2.69 -9.75
N TYR A 25 12.61 2.94 -9.97
CA TYR A 25 11.86 3.94 -9.21
C TYR A 25 10.40 3.49 -9.07
N GLU A 26 9.71 4.09 -8.11
CA GLU A 26 8.28 3.86 -7.90
C GLU A 26 7.56 5.20 -7.89
N ASP A 27 6.45 5.28 -8.65
CA ASP A 27 5.55 6.43 -8.61
C ASP A 27 4.56 6.23 -7.46
N PRO A 28 4.59 7.06 -6.40
CA PRO A 28 3.70 6.89 -5.26
C PRO A 28 2.21 6.91 -5.62
N SER A 29 1.82 7.79 -6.54
CA SER A 29 0.43 7.89 -6.99
C SER A 29 -0.03 6.60 -7.64
N GLU A 30 0.75 6.09 -8.58
CA GLU A 30 0.45 4.85 -9.27
C GLU A 30 0.43 3.66 -8.30
N MET A 31 1.38 3.60 -7.39
CA MET A 31 1.46 2.55 -6.39
C MET A 31 0.19 2.48 -5.54
N ALA A 32 -0.29 3.63 -5.07
CA ALA A 32 -1.51 3.70 -4.27
C ALA A 32 -2.75 3.34 -5.08
N GLU A 33 -2.86 3.81 -6.33
CA GLU A 33 -3.97 3.47 -7.21
C GLU A 33 -4.02 1.98 -7.51
N LEU A 34 -2.88 1.38 -7.79
CA LEU A 34 -2.81 -0.05 -8.08
C LEU A 34 -3.10 -0.90 -6.86
N LEU A 35 -2.75 -0.43 -5.66
CA LEU A 35 -3.14 -1.10 -4.42
C LEU A 35 -4.66 -1.08 -4.25
N CYS A 36 -5.30 0.06 -4.48
CA CYS A 36 -6.77 0.13 -4.46
C CYS A 36 -7.40 -0.88 -5.42
N THR A 37 -6.85 -0.97 -6.62
CA THR A 37 -7.34 -1.92 -7.63
C THR A 37 -7.17 -3.37 -7.15
N GLU A 38 -6.05 -3.70 -6.53
CA GLU A 38 -5.85 -5.04 -5.97
C GLU A 38 -6.88 -5.36 -4.89
N CYS A 39 -7.14 -4.42 -3.99
CA CYS A 39 -8.14 -4.60 -2.93
C CYS A 39 -9.54 -4.78 -3.51
N GLU A 40 -9.92 -3.96 -4.48
CA GLU A 40 -11.23 -4.03 -5.13
C GLU A 40 -11.41 -5.36 -5.87
N ASN A 41 -10.38 -5.81 -6.60
CA ASN A 41 -10.43 -7.08 -7.30
C ASN A 41 -10.58 -8.25 -6.32
N ALA A 42 -9.85 -8.22 -5.21
CA ALA A 42 -9.94 -9.26 -4.19
C ALA A 42 -11.33 -9.31 -3.53
N LEU A 43 -12.05 -8.19 -3.50
CA LEU A 43 -13.38 -8.09 -2.90
C LEU A 43 -14.52 -8.44 -3.87
N LEU A 44 -14.21 -8.73 -5.14
CA LEU A 44 -15.24 -9.13 -6.11
C LEU A 44 -15.96 -10.39 -5.65
N GLU A 45 -17.24 -10.46 -5.96
CA GLU A 45 -18.11 -11.58 -5.57
C GLU A 45 -17.55 -12.93 -5.99
N GLN A 46 -16.92 -13.02 -7.16
CA GLN A 46 -16.33 -14.26 -7.67
C GLN A 46 -15.20 -14.81 -6.79
N PHE A 47 -14.60 -13.95 -5.95
CA PHE A 47 -13.49 -14.34 -5.07
C PHE A 47 -13.90 -14.43 -3.59
N LYS A 48 -15.20 -14.34 -3.27
CA LYS A 48 -15.63 -14.27 -1.87
C LYS A 48 -15.24 -15.50 -1.03
N PHE A 49 -15.05 -16.65 -1.66
CA PHE A 49 -14.63 -17.86 -0.95
C PHE A 49 -13.12 -18.04 -0.89
N CYS A 50 -12.35 -17.16 -1.54
CA CYS A 50 -10.89 -17.19 -1.51
C CYS A 50 -10.32 -16.51 -0.26
N PHE A 51 -11.14 -15.72 0.44
CA PHE A 51 -10.71 -14.95 1.60
C PHE A 51 -11.69 -15.18 2.76
N LEU A 52 -11.13 -15.23 3.97
CA LEU A 52 -11.94 -15.30 5.18
C LEU A 52 -12.66 -13.96 5.43
N PRO A 53 -13.78 -13.95 6.15
CA PRO A 53 -14.51 -12.70 6.39
C PRO A 53 -13.66 -11.58 6.99
N TYR A 54 -12.78 -11.89 7.95
CA TYR A 54 -11.92 -10.85 8.53
C TYR A 54 -10.83 -10.36 7.56
N GLU A 55 -10.40 -11.21 6.64
CA GLU A 55 -9.48 -10.80 5.57
C GLU A 55 -10.15 -9.83 4.60
N ARG A 56 -11.39 -10.11 4.22
CA ARG A 56 -12.19 -9.22 3.39
C ARG A 56 -12.43 -7.88 4.06
N GLU A 57 -12.71 -7.90 5.36
CA GLU A 57 -12.97 -6.67 6.12
C GLU A 57 -11.75 -5.75 6.15
N ILE A 58 -10.55 -6.29 6.38
CA ILE A 58 -9.35 -5.45 6.41
C ILE A 58 -8.98 -4.93 5.02
N LEU A 59 -9.21 -5.70 3.96
CA LEU A 59 -9.02 -5.20 2.59
C LEU A 59 -9.95 -4.04 2.28
N LYS A 60 -11.18 -4.13 2.74
CA LYS A 60 -12.17 -3.05 2.59
C LYS A 60 -11.74 -1.80 3.36
N GLU A 61 -11.30 -1.97 4.61
CA GLU A 61 -10.79 -0.84 5.42
C GLU A 61 -9.62 -0.15 4.73
N LEU A 62 -8.69 -0.92 4.18
CA LEU A 62 -7.52 -0.37 3.49
C LEU A 62 -7.92 0.42 2.26
N ALA A 63 -8.80 -0.12 1.42
CA ALA A 63 -9.29 0.57 0.23
C ALA A 63 -10.01 1.87 0.60
N GLU A 64 -10.88 1.83 1.60
CA GLU A 64 -11.62 3.01 2.07
C GLU A 64 -10.69 4.09 2.62
N LEU A 65 -9.64 3.71 3.35
CA LEU A 65 -8.67 4.65 3.89
C LEU A 65 -7.90 5.35 2.76
N ILE A 66 -7.44 4.59 1.77
CA ILE A 66 -6.75 5.16 0.61
C ILE A 66 -7.65 6.15 -0.12
N TYR A 67 -8.90 5.77 -0.40
CA TYR A 67 -9.86 6.67 -1.05
C TYR A 67 -10.11 7.94 -0.26
N LYS A 68 -10.26 7.83 1.05
CA LYS A 68 -10.44 9.00 1.92
C LYS A 68 -9.31 10.00 1.74
N TYR A 69 -8.08 9.52 1.78
CA TYR A 69 -6.90 10.38 1.70
C TYR A 69 -6.58 10.86 0.28
N PHE A 70 -7.03 10.14 -0.74
CA PHE A 70 -7.01 10.66 -2.10
C PHE A 70 -7.99 11.83 -2.25
N ARG A 71 -9.21 11.68 -1.75
CA ARG A 71 -10.26 12.70 -1.90
C ARG A 71 -9.93 13.99 -1.16
N ASP A 72 -9.32 13.90 0.03
CA ASP A 72 -8.97 15.10 0.79
C ASP A 72 -7.61 15.69 0.39
N GLY A 73 -6.90 15.01 -0.52
CA GLY A 73 -5.61 15.49 -1.03
C GLY A 73 -4.43 15.25 -0.10
N SER A 74 -4.61 14.57 1.03
CA SER A 74 -3.54 14.42 2.02
C SER A 74 -2.57 13.29 1.70
N LEU A 75 -2.99 12.25 0.97
CA LEU A 75 -2.17 11.06 0.77
C LEU A 75 -0.85 11.38 0.05
N LEU A 76 -0.91 12.23 -0.96
CA LEU A 76 0.24 12.57 -1.80
C LEU A 76 0.79 13.96 -1.54
N LYS A 77 0.36 14.61 -0.46
CA LYS A 77 0.88 15.93 -0.11
C LYS A 77 2.39 15.86 0.10
N GLY A 78 3.11 16.70 -0.62
CA GLY A 78 4.57 16.75 -0.55
C GLY A 78 5.26 15.60 -1.29
N GLU A 79 4.58 14.92 -2.22
CA GLU A 79 5.10 13.75 -2.92
C GLU A 79 6.37 14.04 -3.75
N GLU A 80 6.60 15.30 -4.12
CA GLU A 80 7.80 15.71 -4.82
C GLU A 80 9.07 15.56 -3.97
N ASP A 81 8.91 15.47 -2.64
CA ASP A 81 9.97 15.13 -1.71
C ASP A 81 9.69 13.73 -1.15
N GLY A 82 10.38 12.73 -1.69
CA GLY A 82 10.17 11.34 -1.28
C GLY A 82 10.42 11.08 0.19
N TYR A 83 11.40 11.75 0.78
CA TYR A 83 11.67 11.62 2.22
C TYR A 83 10.49 12.12 3.05
N TYR A 84 9.94 13.29 2.70
CA TYR A 84 8.77 13.82 3.39
C TYR A 84 7.58 12.86 3.27
N LEU A 85 7.30 12.39 2.07
CA LEU A 85 6.18 11.49 1.83
C LEU A 85 6.29 10.23 2.70
N VAL A 86 7.43 9.57 2.68
CA VAL A 86 7.62 8.27 3.31
C VAL A 86 7.72 8.38 4.83
N TYR A 87 8.40 9.41 5.34
CA TYR A 87 8.70 9.52 6.78
C TYR A 87 7.88 10.55 7.53
N GLN A 88 7.26 11.52 6.87
CA GLN A 88 6.60 12.63 7.54
C GLN A 88 5.12 12.80 7.17
N ASN A 89 4.69 12.33 6.01
CA ASN A 89 3.29 12.43 5.60
C ASN A 89 2.46 11.43 6.42
N LYS A 90 1.65 11.95 7.36
CA LYS A 90 0.88 11.13 8.29
C LYS A 90 -0.13 10.21 7.60
N SER A 91 -0.76 10.69 6.54
CA SER A 91 -1.73 9.88 5.78
C SER A 91 -1.06 8.70 5.09
N TRP A 92 0.09 8.94 4.46
CA TRP A 92 0.88 7.89 3.84
C TRP A 92 1.34 6.84 4.86
N ILE A 93 1.87 7.31 6.00
CA ILE A 93 2.33 6.44 7.08
C ILE A 93 1.19 5.58 7.61
N GLU A 94 0.01 6.16 7.80
CA GLU A 94 -1.17 5.42 8.28
C GLU A 94 -1.59 4.32 7.30
N VAL A 95 -1.59 4.62 5.99
CA VAL A 95 -1.86 3.62 4.96
C VAL A 95 -0.82 2.51 4.98
N ARG A 96 0.47 2.87 5.11
CA ARG A 96 1.55 1.88 5.20
C ARG A 96 1.37 0.96 6.42
N GLU A 97 1.03 1.53 7.57
CA GLU A 97 0.83 0.73 8.79
C GLU A 97 -0.37 -0.21 8.65
N LEU A 98 -1.45 0.24 8.03
CA LEU A 98 -2.62 -0.61 7.79
C LEU A 98 -2.30 -1.70 6.77
N ALA A 99 -1.51 -1.39 5.74
CA ALA A 99 -1.05 -2.39 4.78
C ALA A 99 -0.19 -3.47 5.45
N LEU A 100 0.69 -3.07 6.36
CA LEU A 100 1.51 -4.02 7.11
C LEU A 100 0.65 -4.92 8.01
N LYS A 101 -0.32 -4.34 8.69
CA LYS A 101 -1.28 -5.10 9.50
C LYS A 101 -2.03 -6.11 8.62
N THR A 102 -2.42 -5.71 7.42
CA THR A 102 -3.11 -6.58 6.46
C THR A 102 -2.26 -7.79 6.08
N ILE A 103 -0.98 -7.56 5.78
CA ILE A 103 -0.04 -8.65 5.47
C ILE A 103 0.04 -9.64 6.64
N HIS A 104 0.16 -9.15 7.87
CA HIS A 104 0.23 -10.01 9.06
C HIS A 104 -1.06 -10.79 9.29
N ILE A 105 -2.22 -10.17 9.04
CA ILE A 105 -3.52 -10.84 9.15
C ILE A 105 -3.63 -11.99 8.15
N PHE A 106 -3.02 -11.85 6.97
CA PHE A 106 -2.98 -12.91 5.98
C PHE A 106 -1.95 -14.01 6.32
N GLY A 107 -1.21 -13.86 7.41
CA GLY A 107 -0.25 -14.85 7.86
C GLY A 107 1.14 -14.71 7.25
N TYR A 108 1.46 -13.56 6.65
CA TYR A 108 2.75 -13.31 6.03
C TYR A 108 3.54 -12.24 6.78
N ASP A 109 4.86 -12.27 6.60
CA ASP A 109 5.76 -11.20 6.98
C ASP A 109 6.36 -10.56 5.73
N LEU A 110 6.94 -9.37 5.88
CA LEU A 110 7.58 -8.68 4.75
C LEU A 110 8.71 -9.51 4.13
N ASP A 111 9.40 -10.31 4.94
CA ASP A 111 10.50 -11.16 4.48
C ASP A 111 10.04 -12.32 3.59
N ASP A 112 8.74 -12.61 3.57
CA ASP A 112 8.17 -13.64 2.69
C ASP A 112 8.14 -13.22 1.22
N PHE A 113 8.43 -11.96 0.94
CA PHE A 113 8.38 -11.39 -0.40
C PHE A 113 9.78 -11.05 -0.89
N ASP A 114 10.04 -11.35 -2.14
CA ASP A 114 11.29 -11.04 -2.82
C ASP A 114 11.01 -9.95 -3.86
N TYR A 115 11.76 -8.85 -3.80
CA TYR A 115 11.59 -7.73 -4.72
C TYR A 115 12.82 -7.47 -5.59
N ASP A 116 13.75 -8.38 -5.60
CA ASP A 116 14.93 -8.28 -6.44
C ASP A 116 14.71 -8.96 -7.81
#